data_4dd856ec8ce1ee817350a61b2461ac37
#
_entry.id   4dd856ec8ce1ee817350a61b2461ac37
#
_cell.length_a   1.000
_cell.length_b   1.000
_cell.length_c   1.000
_cell.angle_alpha   90.00
_cell.angle_beta   90.00
_cell.angle_gamma   90.00
#
_symmetry.space_group_name_H-M   'P 1'
#
loop_
_entity.id
_entity.type
_entity.pdbx_description
1 polymer ?
#
loop_
_entity_poly.entity_id
_entity_poly.type
_entity_poly.pdbx_seq_one_letter_code
_entity_poly.pdbx_strand_id
1 'polypeptide(L)'
;MEVASNAPRTILHHFGFKESRSFAASSLFPSCSYKGHYTVCPPHKHAISINSTNSAQSSYLSVPRKYVSLPRHYLKPKEDLNRPYYDNRLHNGNRYVVVRSELAGTGNYDASSPLSEHKLGSKIRGICFYAVTAFNAIFLFVLMLVAHPFVLLFDRYQRRFHHFIAKTWATFTVTPFLKIEYEGLENLPPDIPAVYISNHQSFLDIYTLFTLGRSFKFISKTSIFLYPIIGWAMFLMGTIPLKRMDSRSQLDCFKRCMYLIEKGASVFFFPEGTRSKDGKLGAFKKGAFSVSVKTKVPVVPITLKGTGKIMPAGMEGILNFGSIKVVIHKPMKGNDLDVLCKEARNIIEDELNHQ
;
A
#
# COMPACT_ATOMS: atom_id res chain seq x y z
N MET A 1 1.78 -54.49 -54.16
CA MET A 1 0.74 -53.74 -53.38
C MET A 1 1.44 -52.54 -52.78
N GLU A 2 1.23 -51.41 -53.41
CA GLU A 2 1.91 -50.12 -53.14
C GLU A 2 1.31 -49.47 -51.90
N VAL A 3 2.21 -48.93 -51.08
CA VAL A 3 1.84 -48.02 -50.00
C VAL A 3 2.36 -46.64 -50.35
N ALA A 4 1.45 -45.74 -50.72
CA ALA A 4 1.74 -44.37 -51.09
C ALA A 4 2.09 -43.53 -49.85
N SER A 5 3.26 -42.88 -49.86
CA SER A 5 3.75 -41.87 -48.93
C SER A 5 3.23 -40.51 -49.34
N ASN A 6 2.49 -39.81 -48.48
CA ASN A 6 2.12 -38.40 -48.66
C ASN A 6 2.86 -37.53 -47.61
N ALA A 7 3.87 -36.79 -48.09
CA ALA A 7 4.50 -35.70 -47.37
C ALA A 7 3.91 -34.34 -47.78
N PRO A 8 3.69 -33.39 -46.88
CA PRO A 8 3.20 -32.06 -47.21
C PRO A 8 4.31 -31.12 -47.66
N ARG A 9 4.04 -30.37 -48.71
CA ARG A 9 4.88 -29.37 -49.36
C ARG A 9 5.06 -28.11 -48.50
N THR A 10 6.32 -27.75 -48.34
CA THR A 10 6.76 -26.46 -47.77
C THR A 10 6.59 -25.38 -48.85
N ILE A 11 5.86 -24.31 -48.48
CA ILE A 11 5.75 -23.09 -49.31
C ILE A 11 6.81 -22.11 -48.83
N LEU A 12 7.84 -21.87 -49.61
CA LEU A 12 8.81 -20.77 -49.48
C LEU A 12 8.16 -19.49 -50.05
N HIS A 13 7.94 -18.48 -49.22
CA HIS A 13 7.71 -17.12 -49.67
C HIS A 13 9.01 -16.34 -49.70
N HIS A 14 9.42 -15.96 -50.90
CA HIS A 14 10.46 -14.98 -51.22
C HIS A 14 10.12 -13.62 -50.61
N PHE A 15 10.96 -13.09 -49.73
CA PHE A 15 11.05 -11.67 -49.46
C PHE A 15 12.16 -11.03 -50.28
N GLY A 16 11.73 -10.20 -51.26
CA GLY A 16 12.61 -9.40 -52.09
C GLY A 16 13.19 -8.21 -51.29
N PHE A 17 14.51 -8.13 -51.32
CA PHE A 17 15.26 -6.94 -50.97
C PHE A 17 15.02 -5.84 -51.97
N LYS A 18 14.68 -4.62 -51.54
CA LYS A 18 14.84 -3.39 -52.28
C LYS A 18 15.79 -2.45 -51.55
N GLU A 19 16.93 -2.22 -52.21
CA GLU A 19 17.95 -1.28 -51.84
C GLU A 19 17.54 0.18 -51.92
N SER A 20 18.16 0.92 -51.01
CA SER A 20 18.67 2.29 -51.07
C SER A 20 17.81 3.46 -51.54
N ARG A 21 17.67 4.43 -50.65
CA ARG A 21 18.02 5.84 -50.94
C ARG A 21 18.44 6.57 -49.68
N SER A 22 19.65 7.08 -49.72
CA SER A 22 20.27 8.08 -48.88
C SER A 22 19.40 9.35 -48.86
N PHE A 23 19.12 9.91 -47.67
CA PHE A 23 18.79 11.31 -47.52
C PHE A 23 19.53 11.92 -46.37
N ALA A 24 20.08 13.09 -46.67
CA ALA A 24 20.99 13.89 -45.90
C ALA A 24 20.41 14.42 -44.57
N ALA A 25 21.31 14.64 -43.64
CA ALA A 25 21.08 15.36 -42.40
C ALA A 25 20.62 16.80 -42.66
N SER A 26 19.52 17.20 -42.03
CA SER A 26 19.25 18.58 -41.74
C SER A 26 18.64 18.70 -40.35
N SER A 27 19.42 19.33 -39.50
CA SER A 27 19.10 19.86 -38.19
C SER A 27 17.89 20.78 -38.24
N LEU A 28 16.88 20.56 -37.38
CA LEU A 28 15.97 21.61 -36.91
C LEU A 28 15.36 21.17 -35.57
N PHE A 29 15.91 21.70 -34.49
CA PHE A 29 15.26 21.78 -33.19
C PHE A 29 14.28 22.97 -33.22
N PRO A 30 13.03 22.83 -32.83
CA PRO A 30 12.27 23.98 -32.36
C PRO A 30 12.38 24.07 -30.83
N SER A 31 13.13 25.05 -30.39
CA SER A 31 13.07 25.59 -29.03
C SER A 31 11.71 26.29 -28.83
N CYS A 32 10.85 25.72 -28.04
CA CYS A 32 9.61 26.36 -27.61
C CYS A 32 9.88 27.14 -26.32
N SER A 33 10.21 28.41 -26.49
CA SER A 33 10.27 29.42 -25.43
C SER A 33 8.87 29.89 -25.11
N TYR A 34 8.37 29.51 -23.93
CA TYR A 34 7.09 30.01 -23.42
C TYR A 34 7.32 31.38 -22.74
N LYS A 35 7.10 32.47 -23.48
CA LYS A 35 6.91 33.79 -22.91
C LYS A 35 5.47 33.96 -22.45
N GLY A 36 5.25 33.96 -21.15
CA GLY A 36 3.96 34.34 -20.57
C GLY A 36 3.75 35.83 -20.64
N HIS A 37 2.79 36.30 -21.44
CA HIS A 37 2.25 37.64 -21.38
C HIS A 37 1.14 37.67 -20.31
N TYR A 38 1.39 38.40 -19.24
CA TYR A 38 0.33 38.85 -18.34
C TYR A 38 -0.26 40.11 -18.90
N THR A 39 -1.49 40.04 -19.40
CA THR A 39 -2.31 41.22 -19.71
C THR A 39 -2.98 41.70 -18.44
N VAL A 40 -2.54 42.87 -17.96
CA VAL A 40 -3.19 43.62 -16.90
C VAL A 40 -4.30 44.43 -17.56
N CYS A 41 -5.56 44.17 -17.17
CA CYS A 41 -6.69 45.05 -17.51
C CYS A 41 -6.77 46.22 -16.52
N PRO A 42 -6.88 47.47 -16.98
CA PRO A 42 -7.07 48.62 -16.11
C PRO A 42 -8.53 48.76 -15.64
N PRO A 43 -8.78 49.45 -14.51
CA PRO A 43 -10.13 49.59 -13.97
C PRO A 43 -10.89 50.73 -14.69
N HIS A 44 -12.08 50.40 -15.21
CA HIS A 44 -13.03 51.38 -15.68
C HIS A 44 -13.64 52.15 -14.53
N LYS A 45 -13.39 53.47 -14.52
CA LYS A 45 -14.15 54.48 -13.77
C LYS A 45 -15.41 54.83 -14.56
N HIS A 46 -16.57 54.62 -13.97
CA HIS A 46 -17.78 55.37 -14.32
C HIS A 46 -18.37 55.96 -13.06
N ALA A 47 -18.28 57.24 -13.00
CA ALA A 47 -19.02 58.12 -12.07
C ALA A 47 -20.43 58.35 -12.64
N ILE A 48 -21.45 58.18 -11.86
CA ILE A 48 -22.74 58.84 -12.03
C ILE A 48 -23.21 59.26 -10.63
N SER A 49 -23.44 60.51 -10.53
CA SER A 49 -23.92 61.31 -9.40
C SER A 49 -25.45 61.20 -9.23
N ILE A 50 -25.92 61.41 -8.02
CA ILE A 50 -27.02 62.28 -7.59
C ILE A 50 -28.06 61.61 -6.69
N ASN A 51 -28.12 62.28 -5.54
CA ASN A 51 -29.19 62.68 -4.61
C ASN A 51 -29.75 61.67 -3.57
N SER A 52 -29.37 62.02 -2.34
CA SER A 52 -30.19 62.52 -1.18
C SER A 52 -31.40 61.65 -0.83
N THR A 53 -31.51 61.16 0.37
CA THR A 53 -31.90 61.80 1.65
C THR A 53 -32.00 60.77 2.79
N ASN A 54 -31.62 61.27 3.98
CA ASN A 54 -32.11 60.90 5.30
C ASN A 54 -31.68 59.62 6.03
N SER A 55 -30.82 59.86 6.98
CA SER A 55 -30.94 59.59 8.43
C SER A 55 -31.16 58.15 8.91
N ALA A 56 -30.14 57.61 9.54
CA ALA A 56 -30.18 57.17 10.95
C ALA A 56 -28.79 56.65 11.39
N GLN A 57 -28.37 57.15 12.51
CA GLN A 57 -27.19 56.77 13.29
C GLN A 57 -27.23 55.32 13.72
N SER A 58 -26.09 54.64 13.66
CA SER A 58 -25.69 53.76 14.76
C SER A 58 -24.20 53.42 14.66
N SER A 59 -23.50 53.96 15.56
CA SER A 59 -22.28 53.71 16.30
C SER A 59 -21.55 52.39 16.09
N TYR A 60 -20.27 52.54 15.76
CA TYR A 60 -19.21 51.56 15.93
C TYR A 60 -18.95 51.28 17.40
N LEU A 61 -18.94 50.00 17.79
CA LEU A 61 -18.34 49.56 19.04
C LEU A 61 -17.36 48.42 18.77
N SER A 62 -16.10 48.74 18.85
CA SER A 62 -14.96 47.85 19.00
C SER A 62 -15.01 47.22 20.40
N VAL A 63 -14.95 45.89 20.51
CA VAL A 63 -14.86 45.17 21.77
C VAL A 63 -13.45 44.60 21.94
N PRO A 64 -12.73 44.97 23.02
CA PRO A 64 -11.46 44.36 23.33
C PRO A 64 -11.65 42.99 24.05
N ARG A 65 -10.79 42.03 23.70
CA ARG A 65 -10.69 40.74 24.41
C ARG A 65 -10.24 40.97 25.86
N LYS A 66 -11.09 40.66 26.82
CA LYS A 66 -10.73 40.50 28.23
C LYS A 66 -10.83 39.01 28.59
N TYR A 67 -9.75 38.49 29.11
CA TYR A 67 -9.70 37.24 29.84
C TYR A 67 -10.56 37.37 31.10
N VAL A 68 -11.51 36.46 31.26
CA VAL A 68 -12.30 36.35 32.52
C VAL A 68 -11.99 34.99 33.11
N SER A 69 -11.31 35.02 34.24
CA SER A 69 -11.16 33.89 35.18
C SER A 69 -12.45 33.75 35.98
N LEU A 70 -13.05 32.57 35.95
CA LEU A 70 -14.23 32.23 36.75
C LEU A 70 -13.80 31.62 38.10
N PRO A 71 -14.39 32.06 39.23
CA PRO A 71 -14.11 31.46 40.53
C PRO A 71 -14.89 30.18 40.77
N ARG A 72 -14.21 29.21 41.40
CA ARG A 72 -14.77 27.94 41.88
C ARG A 72 -15.75 28.20 43.04
N HIS A 73 -17.03 27.99 42.84
CA HIS A 73 -17.98 27.87 43.95
C HIS A 73 -18.12 26.40 44.36
N TYR A 74 -17.78 26.14 45.62
CA TYR A 74 -18.06 24.91 46.36
C TYR A 74 -19.59 24.80 46.60
N LEU A 75 -20.19 23.71 46.17
CA LEU A 75 -21.48 23.23 46.67
C LEU A 75 -21.26 21.86 47.32
N LYS A 76 -21.46 21.79 48.63
CA LYS A 76 -21.51 20.55 49.42
C LYS A 76 -22.80 19.78 49.07
N PRO A 77 -22.73 18.46 48.84
CA PRO A 77 -23.90 17.58 49.01
C PRO A 77 -24.00 17.08 50.42
N LYS A 78 -25.24 16.89 50.84
CA LYS A 78 -25.71 16.40 52.16
C LYS A 78 -25.25 14.97 52.44
N GLU A 79 -24.94 14.73 53.70
CA GLU A 79 -24.64 13.45 54.28
C GLU A 79 -25.85 12.51 54.21
N ASP A 80 -25.64 11.30 53.70
CA ASP A 80 -26.47 10.12 53.98
C ASP A 80 -25.62 9.14 54.80
N LEU A 81 -26.05 8.95 56.06
CA LEU A 81 -25.55 7.99 57.01
C LEU A 81 -25.89 6.57 56.54
N ASN A 82 -24.89 5.77 56.23
CA ASN A 82 -24.72 4.33 56.43
C ASN A 82 -23.83 3.70 55.36
N ARG A 83 -22.50 3.80 55.57
CA ARG A 83 -21.53 2.85 55.02
C ARG A 83 -20.33 2.71 55.95
N PRO A 84 -19.83 1.51 56.21
CA PRO A 84 -18.71 1.30 57.10
C PRO A 84 -17.41 1.84 56.46
N TYR A 85 -16.68 2.52 57.31
CA TYR A 85 -15.37 3.14 57.12
C TYR A 85 -14.31 2.07 56.80
N TYR A 86 -13.71 2.09 55.62
CA TYR A 86 -12.49 1.41 55.28
C TYR A 86 -11.36 2.43 55.22
N ASP A 87 -10.45 2.32 56.20
CA ASP A 87 -9.22 3.09 56.31
C ASP A 87 -8.21 2.63 55.25
N ASN A 88 -7.99 3.42 54.20
CA ASN A 88 -6.92 3.22 53.25
C ASN A 88 -5.68 3.96 53.68
N ARG A 89 -4.90 3.38 54.60
CA ARG A 89 -3.48 3.72 54.78
C ARG A 89 -2.67 3.11 53.64
N LEU A 90 -2.04 3.97 52.87
CA LEU A 90 -0.96 3.66 51.94
C LEU A 90 0.17 2.89 52.67
N HIS A 91 0.31 1.60 52.41
CA HIS A 91 1.51 0.88 52.64
C HIS A 91 2.10 0.40 51.32
N ASN A 92 3.19 1.07 50.96
CA ASN A 92 4.14 0.66 49.94
C ASN A 92 4.81 -0.62 50.44
N GLY A 93 4.43 -1.76 49.85
CA GLY A 93 5.01 -3.05 50.22
C GLY A 93 4.91 -4.01 49.02
N ASN A 94 6.04 -4.28 48.42
CA ASN A 94 6.23 -5.36 47.45
C ASN A 94 5.67 -6.66 48.00
N ARG A 95 4.47 -7.07 47.59
CA ARG A 95 4.00 -8.43 47.88
C ARG A 95 4.51 -9.34 46.76
N TYR A 96 5.62 -9.99 47.05
CA TYR A 96 5.96 -11.23 46.34
C TYR A 96 4.99 -12.31 46.81
N VAL A 97 4.13 -12.77 45.90
CA VAL A 97 3.37 -14.00 46.17
C VAL A 97 4.34 -15.14 45.96
N VAL A 98 4.90 -15.66 47.07
CA VAL A 98 5.65 -16.90 47.07
C VAL A 98 4.63 -18.02 47.03
N VAL A 99 4.41 -18.59 45.86
CA VAL A 99 3.72 -19.87 45.69
C VAL A 99 4.73 -20.92 46.11
N ARG A 100 4.63 -21.42 47.34
CA ARG A 100 5.38 -22.57 47.84
C ARG A 100 4.76 -23.83 47.23
N SER A 101 5.35 -24.34 46.17
CA SER A 101 5.07 -25.70 45.71
C SER A 101 6.04 -26.63 46.46
N GLU A 102 5.50 -27.40 47.37
CA GLU A 102 6.17 -28.63 47.86
C GLU A 102 6.17 -29.61 46.68
N LEU A 103 7.34 -29.91 46.17
CA LEU A 103 7.63 -31.20 45.55
C LEU A 103 9.10 -31.55 45.75
N ALA A 104 9.33 -32.39 46.71
CA ALA A 104 10.54 -33.20 46.77
C ALA A 104 10.44 -34.22 45.60
N GLY A 105 11.34 -34.12 44.65
CA GLY A 105 11.46 -35.04 43.52
C GLY A 105 12.79 -34.78 42.83
N THR A 106 13.83 -35.49 43.26
CA THR A 106 15.11 -35.63 42.56
C THR A 106 14.88 -36.21 41.18
N GLY A 107 15.04 -35.42 40.15
CA GLY A 107 15.06 -35.85 38.76
C GLY A 107 15.65 -34.72 37.90
N ASN A 108 16.93 -34.84 37.55
CA ASN A 108 17.56 -34.06 36.49
C ASN A 108 16.83 -34.35 35.18
N TYR A 109 15.95 -33.47 34.80
CA TYR A 109 15.48 -33.35 33.43
C TYR A 109 15.71 -31.92 33.00
N ASP A 110 16.68 -31.71 32.13
CA ASP A 110 16.79 -30.54 31.27
C ASP A 110 15.50 -30.47 30.39
N ALA A 111 14.42 -29.98 30.98
CA ALA A 111 13.21 -29.65 30.25
C ALA A 111 13.35 -28.21 29.75
N SER A 112 14.14 -28.01 28.70
CA SER A 112 13.94 -26.89 27.80
C SER A 112 12.49 -27.02 27.29
N SER A 113 11.61 -26.14 27.78
CA SER A 113 10.19 -26.24 27.46
C SER A 113 10.01 -26.14 25.94
N PRO A 114 9.24 -27.02 25.29
CA PRO A 114 9.05 -27.02 23.83
C PRO A 114 8.56 -25.66 23.27
N LEU A 115 7.93 -24.86 24.11
CA LEU A 115 7.52 -23.47 23.80
C LEU A 115 8.68 -22.49 23.60
N SER A 116 9.82 -22.71 24.26
CA SER A 116 11.00 -21.85 24.07
C SER A 116 11.75 -22.18 22.78
N GLU A 117 11.81 -23.46 22.42
CA GLU A 117 12.46 -23.94 21.20
C GLU A 117 11.70 -23.50 19.94
N HIS A 118 10.37 -23.57 19.92
CA HIS A 118 9.56 -23.06 18.82
C HIS A 118 9.76 -21.55 18.59
N LYS A 119 9.84 -20.76 19.65
CA LYS A 119 10.10 -19.31 19.54
C LYS A 119 11.51 -19.02 19.03
N LEU A 120 12.51 -19.79 19.45
CA LEU A 120 13.88 -19.64 18.98
C LEU A 120 13.99 -20.02 17.49
N GLY A 121 13.40 -21.14 17.08
CA GLY A 121 13.36 -21.57 15.69
C GLY A 121 12.73 -20.55 14.75
N SER A 122 11.60 -19.95 15.15
CA SER A 122 10.94 -18.90 14.37
C SER A 122 11.76 -17.62 14.25
N LYS A 123 12.53 -17.26 15.27
CA LYS A 123 13.48 -16.11 15.23
C LYS A 123 14.65 -16.41 14.30
N ILE A 124 15.26 -17.59 14.37
CA ILE A 124 16.34 -17.99 13.48
C ILE A 124 15.88 -17.97 12.03
N ARG A 125 14.71 -18.53 11.75
CA ARG A 125 14.10 -18.45 10.40
C ARG A 125 13.89 -17.01 9.93
N GLY A 126 13.46 -16.12 10.82
CA GLY A 126 13.32 -14.69 10.51
C GLY A 126 14.67 -14.05 10.14
N ILE A 127 15.72 -14.33 10.90
CA ILE A 127 17.09 -13.85 10.60
C ILE A 127 17.54 -14.38 9.24
N CYS A 128 17.41 -15.69 8.98
CA CYS A 128 17.77 -16.29 7.70
C CYS A 128 16.97 -15.68 6.53
N PHE A 129 15.67 -15.43 6.73
CA PHE A 129 14.82 -14.78 5.73
C PHE A 129 15.34 -13.39 5.37
N TYR A 130 15.70 -12.56 6.36
CA TYR A 130 16.25 -11.23 6.09
C TYR A 130 17.67 -11.27 5.49
N ALA A 131 18.49 -12.26 5.86
CA ALA A 131 19.79 -12.46 5.23
C ALA A 131 19.65 -12.79 3.73
N VAL A 132 18.74 -13.71 3.37
CA VAL A 132 18.41 -14.04 1.97
C VAL A 132 17.80 -12.85 1.24
N THR A 133 16.90 -12.12 1.90
CA THR A 133 16.30 -10.87 1.39
C THR A 133 17.38 -9.87 0.99
N ALA A 134 18.33 -9.58 1.91
CA ALA A 134 19.38 -8.60 1.70
C ALA A 134 20.35 -9.03 0.60
N PHE A 135 20.77 -10.30 0.62
CA PHE A 135 21.64 -10.87 -0.41
C PHE A 135 21.05 -10.71 -1.81
N ASN A 136 19.82 -11.19 -2.01
CA ASN A 136 19.11 -11.07 -3.28
C ASN A 136 18.88 -9.61 -3.69
N ALA A 137 18.59 -8.73 -2.71
CA ALA A 137 18.34 -7.32 -2.98
C ALA A 137 19.56 -6.60 -3.55
N ILE A 138 20.78 -6.87 -3.03
CA ILE A 138 22.00 -6.22 -3.49
C ILE A 138 22.23 -6.52 -4.98
N PHE A 139 22.21 -7.80 -5.38
CA PHE A 139 22.45 -8.21 -6.76
C PHE A 139 21.40 -7.66 -7.72
N LEU A 140 20.13 -7.85 -7.38
CA LEU A 140 19.04 -7.46 -8.26
C LEU A 140 18.82 -5.94 -8.31
N PHE A 141 19.25 -5.23 -7.27
CA PHE A 141 19.23 -3.77 -7.28
C PHE A 141 20.24 -3.17 -8.26
N VAL A 142 21.45 -3.74 -8.36
CA VAL A 142 22.44 -3.32 -9.36
C VAL A 142 21.88 -3.51 -10.77
N LEU A 143 21.26 -4.67 -11.04
CA LEU A 143 20.60 -4.92 -12.32
C LEU A 143 19.48 -3.91 -12.61
N MET A 144 18.70 -3.54 -11.58
CA MET A 144 17.64 -2.54 -11.69
C MET A 144 18.20 -1.15 -12.03
N LEU A 145 19.33 -0.75 -11.45
CA LEU A 145 20.02 0.52 -11.75
C LEU A 145 20.51 0.57 -13.19
N VAL A 146 21.20 -0.49 -13.63
CA VAL A 146 21.72 -0.58 -15.01
C VAL A 146 20.59 -0.55 -16.04
N ALA A 147 19.49 -1.24 -15.77
CA ALA A 147 18.34 -1.29 -16.67
C ALA A 147 17.50 0.00 -16.66
N HIS A 148 17.63 0.84 -15.64
CA HIS A 148 16.73 1.99 -15.43
C HIS A 148 16.64 2.97 -16.60
N PRO A 149 17.73 3.42 -17.24
CA PRO A 149 17.64 4.32 -18.40
C PRO A 149 16.87 3.70 -19.56
N PHE A 150 17.03 2.41 -19.82
CA PHE A 150 16.29 1.71 -20.86
C PHE A 150 14.80 1.59 -20.51
N VAL A 151 14.47 1.30 -19.25
CA VAL A 151 13.09 1.24 -18.78
C VAL A 151 12.41 2.61 -18.89
N LEU A 152 13.12 3.71 -18.62
CA LEU A 152 12.56 5.05 -18.80
C LEU A 152 12.32 5.39 -20.27
N LEU A 153 13.14 4.87 -21.18
CA LEU A 153 13.01 5.11 -22.61
C LEU A 153 11.85 4.30 -23.22
N PHE A 154 11.76 3.00 -22.91
CA PHE A 154 10.85 2.08 -23.59
C PHE A 154 9.56 1.80 -22.81
N ASP A 155 9.57 1.84 -21.47
CA ASP A 155 8.45 1.45 -20.61
C ASP A 155 8.35 2.34 -19.36
N ARG A 156 8.32 3.63 -19.57
CA ARG A 156 8.37 4.67 -18.53
C ARG A 156 7.26 4.54 -17.48
N TYR A 157 6.07 4.13 -17.87
CA TYR A 157 4.91 4.14 -16.99
C TYR A 157 4.67 2.79 -16.30
N GLN A 158 4.71 1.71 -17.02
CA GLN A 158 4.46 0.39 -16.45
C GLN A 158 5.69 -0.16 -15.74
N ARG A 159 6.90 0.06 -16.28
CA ARG A 159 8.18 -0.40 -15.73
C ARG A 159 8.20 -1.92 -15.49
N ARG A 160 7.68 -2.68 -16.47
CA ARG A 160 7.49 -4.13 -16.41
C ARG A 160 8.79 -4.85 -16.06
N PHE A 161 9.91 -4.41 -16.61
CA PHE A 161 11.21 -5.03 -16.33
C PHE A 161 11.63 -4.87 -14.85
N HIS A 162 11.41 -3.71 -14.24
CA HIS A 162 11.68 -3.52 -12.82
C HIS A 162 10.76 -4.39 -11.95
N HIS A 163 9.50 -4.55 -12.33
CA HIS A 163 8.58 -5.46 -11.64
C HIS A 163 8.93 -6.93 -11.85
N PHE A 164 9.51 -7.30 -13.00
CA PHE A 164 10.06 -8.63 -13.21
C PHE A 164 11.25 -8.90 -12.29
N ILE A 165 12.18 -7.96 -12.12
CA ILE A 165 13.27 -8.05 -11.14
C ILE A 165 12.71 -8.18 -9.72
N ALA A 166 11.69 -7.38 -9.35
CA ALA A 166 11.03 -7.47 -8.05
C ALA A 166 10.34 -8.83 -7.83
N LYS A 167 9.71 -9.41 -8.87
CA LYS A 167 9.17 -10.77 -8.82
C LYS A 167 10.27 -11.79 -8.54
N THR A 168 11.38 -11.72 -9.27
CA THR A 168 12.53 -12.63 -9.11
C THR A 168 13.09 -12.52 -7.69
N TRP A 169 13.28 -11.29 -7.20
CA TRP A 169 13.69 -11.03 -5.82
C TRP A 169 12.75 -11.66 -4.79
N ALA A 170 11.46 -11.41 -4.92
CA ALA A 170 10.45 -11.94 -4.00
C ALA A 170 10.40 -13.47 -4.04
N THR A 171 10.43 -14.06 -5.24
CA THR A 171 10.40 -15.53 -5.42
C THR A 171 11.62 -16.17 -4.76
N PHE A 172 12.84 -15.71 -5.04
CA PHE A 172 14.05 -16.27 -4.44
C PHE A 172 14.12 -16.05 -2.92
N THR A 173 13.48 -15.01 -2.41
CA THR A 173 13.42 -14.74 -0.98
C THR A 173 12.42 -15.65 -0.27
N VAL A 174 11.21 -15.84 -0.85
CA VAL A 174 10.11 -16.52 -0.17
C VAL A 174 10.15 -18.03 -0.35
N THR A 175 10.46 -18.52 -1.55
CA THR A 175 10.39 -19.95 -1.90
C THR A 175 11.19 -20.88 -0.96
N PRO A 176 12.37 -20.51 -0.42
CA PRO A 176 13.10 -21.38 0.51
C PRO A 176 12.39 -21.58 1.86
N PHE A 177 11.45 -20.71 2.22
CA PHE A 177 10.83 -20.67 3.54
C PHE A 177 9.36 -21.03 3.53
N LEU A 178 8.62 -20.71 2.46
CA LEU A 178 7.16 -20.70 2.44
C LEU A 178 6.62 -21.23 1.11
N LYS A 179 5.51 -21.95 1.20
CA LYS A 179 4.71 -22.34 0.04
C LYS A 179 3.64 -21.28 -0.21
N ILE A 180 3.50 -20.83 -1.46
CA ILE A 180 2.43 -19.93 -1.89
C ILE A 180 1.54 -20.66 -2.87
N GLU A 181 0.23 -20.67 -2.60
CA GLU A 181 -0.80 -21.22 -3.45
C GLU A 181 -1.61 -20.09 -4.06
N TYR A 182 -1.96 -20.21 -5.34
CA TYR A 182 -2.71 -19.20 -6.07
C TYR A 182 -4.01 -19.78 -6.58
N GLU A 183 -5.08 -19.01 -6.42
CA GLU A 183 -6.41 -19.33 -6.93
C GLU A 183 -6.94 -18.12 -7.70
N GLY A 184 -7.63 -18.36 -8.82
CA GLY A 184 -8.22 -17.30 -9.62
C GLY A 184 -7.21 -16.48 -10.44
N LEU A 185 -6.05 -17.05 -10.84
CA LEU A 185 -5.07 -16.35 -11.68
C LEU A 185 -5.66 -15.88 -13.01
N GLU A 186 -6.66 -16.59 -13.53
CA GLU A 186 -7.43 -16.24 -14.73
C GLU A 186 -8.23 -14.93 -14.58
N ASN A 187 -8.50 -14.51 -13.34
CA ASN A 187 -9.20 -13.25 -13.05
C ASN A 187 -8.28 -12.02 -13.16
N LEU A 188 -6.97 -12.20 -13.35
CA LEU A 188 -6.05 -11.09 -13.55
C LEU A 188 -6.24 -10.52 -14.96
N PRO A 189 -6.72 -9.28 -15.13
CA PRO A 189 -6.92 -8.68 -16.45
C PRO A 189 -5.60 -8.68 -17.24
N PRO A 190 -5.59 -9.24 -18.46
CA PRO A 190 -4.43 -9.13 -19.34
C PRO A 190 -4.30 -7.69 -19.84
N ASP A 191 -3.13 -7.07 -19.70
CA ASP A 191 -2.74 -5.78 -20.30
C ASP A 191 -3.69 -4.58 -20.14
N ILE A 192 -4.79 -4.72 -19.39
CA ILE A 192 -5.74 -3.65 -19.08
C ILE A 192 -5.38 -3.04 -17.71
N PRO A 193 -5.28 -1.70 -17.60
CA PRO A 193 -5.06 -1.06 -16.32
C PRO A 193 -6.24 -1.34 -15.37
N ALA A 194 -5.91 -1.60 -14.11
CA ALA A 194 -6.89 -1.89 -13.08
C ALA A 194 -6.45 -1.31 -11.72
N VAL A 195 -7.42 -1.15 -10.84
CA VAL A 195 -7.18 -0.87 -9.41
C VAL A 195 -7.22 -2.18 -8.66
N TYR A 196 -6.08 -2.62 -8.15
CA TYR A 196 -5.99 -3.81 -7.32
C TYR A 196 -6.11 -3.44 -5.85
N ILE A 197 -6.81 -4.25 -5.09
CA ILE A 197 -6.98 -4.08 -3.65
C ILE A 197 -6.77 -5.39 -2.91
N SER A 198 -6.29 -5.31 -1.66
CA SER A 198 -6.15 -6.50 -0.80
C SER A 198 -6.26 -6.12 0.68
N ASN A 199 -6.59 -7.11 1.53
CA ASN A 199 -6.36 -7.03 2.96
C ASN A 199 -4.85 -6.88 3.26
N HIS A 200 -4.52 -6.34 4.44
CA HIS A 200 -3.12 -6.08 4.83
C HIS A 200 -2.87 -6.58 6.26
N GLN A 201 -2.16 -7.68 6.40
CA GLN A 201 -1.93 -8.34 7.68
C GLN A 201 -0.45 -8.45 8.06
N SER A 202 0.45 -8.39 7.06
CA SER A 202 1.85 -8.71 7.25
C SER A 202 2.79 -7.89 6.37
N PHE A 203 4.06 -7.86 6.74
CA PHE A 203 5.11 -7.41 5.84
C PHE A 203 5.30 -8.36 4.64
N LEU A 204 4.99 -9.66 4.84
CA LEU A 204 5.02 -10.68 3.77
C LEU A 204 4.02 -10.42 2.64
N ASP A 205 2.97 -9.62 2.86
CA ASP A 205 1.98 -9.31 1.83
C ASP A 205 2.64 -8.72 0.57
N ILE A 206 3.63 -7.84 0.77
CA ILE A 206 4.35 -7.20 -0.34
C ILE A 206 5.16 -8.21 -1.15
N TYR A 207 5.88 -9.12 -0.47
CA TYR A 207 6.63 -10.19 -1.15
C TYR A 207 5.68 -11.10 -1.93
N THR A 208 4.59 -11.52 -1.29
CA THR A 208 3.56 -12.38 -1.89
C THR A 208 2.95 -11.74 -3.15
N LEU A 209 2.65 -10.45 -3.11
CA LEU A 209 2.09 -9.73 -4.24
C LEU A 209 3.09 -9.55 -5.39
N PHE A 210 4.39 -9.39 -5.10
CA PHE A 210 5.39 -9.35 -6.15
C PHE A 210 5.54 -10.68 -6.89
N THR A 211 5.32 -11.82 -6.23
CA THR A 211 5.39 -13.14 -6.89
C THR A 211 4.34 -13.32 -7.98
N LEU A 212 3.23 -12.56 -7.95
CA LEU A 212 2.23 -12.54 -9.03
C LEU A 212 2.80 -12.04 -10.37
N GLY A 213 3.92 -11.33 -10.37
CA GLY A 213 4.59 -10.85 -11.57
C GLY A 213 3.83 -9.76 -12.32
N ARG A 214 2.91 -9.07 -11.66
CA ARG A 214 2.17 -7.94 -12.23
C ARG A 214 2.85 -6.62 -11.92
N SER A 215 2.76 -5.68 -12.86
CA SER A 215 3.35 -4.36 -12.72
C SER A 215 2.44 -3.40 -11.94
N PHE A 216 2.30 -3.63 -10.64
CA PHE A 216 1.52 -2.76 -9.77
C PHE A 216 2.29 -1.52 -9.35
N LYS A 217 1.64 -0.36 -9.34
CA LYS A 217 2.15 0.83 -8.67
C LYS A 217 1.62 0.88 -7.25
N PHE A 218 2.44 0.42 -6.31
CA PHE A 218 2.09 0.46 -4.89
C PHE A 218 2.08 1.89 -4.36
N ILE A 219 1.29 2.10 -3.31
CA ILE A 219 1.28 3.35 -2.54
C ILE A 219 1.94 3.08 -1.19
N SER A 220 2.96 3.86 -0.86
CA SER A 220 3.73 3.65 0.35
C SER A 220 3.96 4.93 1.14
N LYS A 221 4.14 4.78 2.46
CA LYS A 221 4.49 5.90 3.35
C LYS A 221 5.82 6.51 2.93
N THR A 222 5.88 7.84 2.81
CA THR A 222 7.08 8.59 2.37
C THR A 222 8.34 8.22 3.17
N SER A 223 8.22 7.93 4.48
CA SER A 223 9.37 7.57 5.32
C SER A 223 10.08 6.28 4.89
N ILE A 224 9.41 5.37 4.16
CA ILE A 224 10.02 4.11 3.71
C ILE A 224 11.01 4.35 2.57
N PHE A 225 10.83 5.42 1.80
CA PHE A 225 11.78 5.80 0.74
C PHE A 225 13.15 6.25 1.26
N LEU A 226 13.28 6.52 2.56
CA LEU A 226 14.55 6.87 3.20
C LEU A 226 15.44 5.65 3.49
N TYR A 227 14.89 4.44 3.47
CA TYR A 227 15.70 3.23 3.64
C TYR A 227 16.54 2.96 2.39
N PRO A 228 17.85 2.80 2.51
CA PRO A 228 18.73 2.51 1.39
C PRO A 228 18.32 1.18 0.72
N ILE A 229 18.63 1.04 -0.57
CA ILE A 229 18.28 -0.09 -1.44
C ILE A 229 16.77 -0.24 -1.61
N ILE A 230 16.02 -0.52 -0.52
CA ILE A 230 14.56 -0.73 -0.57
C ILE A 230 13.83 0.52 -1.06
N GLY A 231 14.10 1.68 -0.45
CA GLY A 231 13.48 2.94 -0.85
C GLY A 231 13.83 3.35 -2.28
N TRP A 232 15.09 3.13 -2.68
CA TRP A 232 15.53 3.40 -4.04
C TRP A 232 14.91 2.43 -5.05
N ALA A 233 14.83 1.13 -4.75
CA ALA A 233 14.14 0.17 -5.59
C ALA A 233 12.65 0.52 -5.77
N MET A 234 11.98 0.96 -4.70
CA MET A 234 10.60 1.44 -4.75
C MET A 234 10.46 2.66 -5.67
N PHE A 235 11.40 3.60 -5.61
CA PHE A 235 11.44 4.75 -6.52
C PHE A 235 11.62 4.30 -7.98
N LEU A 236 12.56 3.39 -8.23
CA LEU A 236 12.81 2.84 -9.57
C LEU A 236 11.59 2.07 -10.12
N MET A 237 10.82 1.38 -9.28
CA MET A 237 9.55 0.73 -9.66
C MET A 237 8.41 1.72 -9.89
N GLY A 238 8.54 2.97 -9.46
CA GLY A 238 7.51 3.99 -9.58
C GLY A 238 6.42 3.89 -8.52
N THR A 239 6.76 3.40 -7.33
CA THR A 239 5.89 3.43 -6.14
C THR A 239 5.49 4.86 -5.81
N ILE A 240 4.24 5.07 -5.44
CA ILE A 240 3.67 6.40 -5.18
C ILE A 240 3.85 6.74 -3.70
N PRO A 241 4.56 7.84 -3.35
CA PRO A 241 4.73 8.27 -1.96
C PRO A 241 3.44 8.89 -1.42
N LEU A 242 3.14 8.62 -0.14
CA LEU A 242 1.97 9.17 0.55
C LEU A 242 2.32 9.59 1.99
N LYS A 243 2.06 10.85 2.33
CA LYS A 243 1.97 11.34 3.71
C LYS A 243 0.52 11.24 4.18
N ARG A 244 0.22 10.22 5.01
CA ARG A 244 -1.18 9.85 5.36
C ARG A 244 -1.96 10.94 6.09
N MET A 245 -1.28 11.83 6.84
CA MET A 245 -1.90 12.90 7.63
C MET A 245 -1.91 14.24 6.89
N ASP A 246 -1.47 14.29 5.64
CA ASP A 246 -1.41 15.50 4.83
C ASP A 246 -2.42 15.41 3.68
N SER A 247 -3.47 16.21 3.74
CA SER A 247 -4.53 16.25 2.74
C SER A 247 -4.03 16.62 1.34
N ARG A 248 -3.01 17.49 1.25
CA ARG A 248 -2.38 17.85 -0.03
C ARG A 248 -1.68 16.64 -0.63
N SER A 249 -0.89 15.91 0.16
CA SER A 249 -0.22 14.69 -0.27
C SER A 249 -1.22 13.60 -0.67
N GLN A 250 -2.38 13.50 0.00
CA GLN A 250 -3.44 12.58 -0.39
C GLN A 250 -4.03 12.93 -1.75
N LEU A 251 -4.28 14.21 -2.01
CA LEU A 251 -4.78 14.69 -3.30
C LEU A 251 -3.77 14.46 -4.43
N ASP A 252 -2.48 14.74 -4.18
CA ASP A 252 -1.41 14.52 -5.16
C ASP A 252 -1.24 13.03 -5.48
N CYS A 253 -1.31 12.17 -4.46
CA CYS A 253 -1.32 10.71 -4.64
C CYS A 253 -2.50 10.28 -5.51
N PHE A 254 -3.70 10.79 -5.24
CA PHE A 254 -4.90 10.50 -6.00
C PHE A 254 -4.78 10.90 -7.48
N LYS A 255 -4.34 12.12 -7.74
CA LYS A 255 -4.06 12.63 -9.11
C LYS A 255 -3.02 11.76 -9.81
N ARG A 256 -1.97 11.36 -9.09
CA ARG A 256 -0.91 10.51 -9.63
C ARG A 256 -1.42 9.12 -9.99
N CYS A 257 -2.30 8.53 -9.18
CA CYS A 257 -2.93 7.24 -9.50
C CYS A 257 -3.75 7.33 -10.78
N MET A 258 -4.61 8.33 -10.92
CA MET A 258 -5.42 8.54 -12.14
C MET A 258 -4.53 8.70 -13.37
N TYR A 259 -3.52 9.58 -13.29
CA TYR A 259 -2.58 9.80 -14.38
C TYR A 259 -1.87 8.51 -14.83
N LEU A 260 -1.44 7.67 -13.88
CA LEU A 260 -0.76 6.41 -14.18
C LEU A 260 -1.70 5.40 -14.85
N ILE A 261 -2.95 5.34 -14.41
CA ILE A 261 -3.98 4.50 -15.04
C ILE A 261 -4.25 4.95 -16.48
N GLU A 262 -4.40 6.23 -16.74
CA GLU A 262 -4.54 6.80 -18.07
C GLU A 262 -3.35 6.47 -18.99
N LYS A 263 -2.16 6.29 -18.40
CA LYS A 263 -0.95 5.85 -19.11
C LYS A 263 -0.79 4.31 -19.18
N GLY A 264 -1.83 3.55 -18.85
CA GLY A 264 -1.87 2.10 -18.97
C GLY A 264 -1.23 1.35 -17.80
N ALA A 265 -0.85 2.02 -16.70
CA ALA A 265 -0.31 1.34 -15.52
C ALA A 265 -1.41 1.01 -14.52
N SER A 266 -1.29 -0.14 -13.85
CA SER A 266 -2.19 -0.53 -12.76
C SER A 266 -1.69 0.02 -11.42
N VAL A 267 -2.62 0.29 -10.50
CA VAL A 267 -2.30 0.75 -9.13
C VAL A 267 -2.78 -0.25 -8.10
N PHE A 268 -2.07 -0.34 -6.99
CA PHE A 268 -2.37 -1.26 -5.91
C PHE A 268 -2.60 -0.52 -4.60
N PHE A 269 -3.70 -0.84 -3.92
CA PHE A 269 -4.06 -0.27 -2.63
C PHE A 269 -4.24 -1.36 -1.57
N PHE A 270 -3.83 -1.03 -0.35
CA PHE A 270 -4.35 -1.65 0.85
C PHE A 270 -5.40 -0.68 1.44
N PRO A 271 -6.70 -0.90 1.19
CA PRO A 271 -7.72 0.10 1.54
C PRO A 271 -7.89 0.31 3.04
N GLU A 272 -7.46 -0.62 3.87
CA GLU A 272 -7.38 -0.44 5.32
C GLU A 272 -6.43 0.69 5.73
N GLY A 273 -5.39 0.93 4.94
CA GLY A 273 -4.38 1.96 5.16
C GLY A 273 -3.37 1.66 6.27
N THR A 274 -3.49 0.53 6.95
CA THR A 274 -2.53 0.01 7.94
C THR A 274 -2.64 -1.50 8.00
N ARG A 275 -1.63 -2.17 8.56
CA ARG A 275 -1.69 -3.61 8.80
C ARG A 275 -2.60 -3.94 9.98
N SER A 276 -3.46 -4.94 9.82
CA SER A 276 -4.25 -5.52 10.89
C SER A 276 -3.33 -6.28 11.86
N LYS A 277 -3.52 -6.09 13.17
CA LYS A 277 -2.75 -6.80 14.20
C LYS A 277 -3.47 -8.03 14.73
N ASP A 278 -4.77 -8.02 14.68
CA ASP A 278 -5.65 -9.08 15.19
C ASP A 278 -6.16 -10.04 14.09
N GLY A 279 -5.71 -9.82 12.85
CA GLY A 279 -6.11 -10.61 11.69
C GLY A 279 -7.51 -10.30 11.15
N LYS A 280 -8.26 -9.41 11.79
CA LYS A 280 -9.59 -8.99 11.32
C LYS A 280 -9.47 -7.95 10.22
N LEU A 281 -10.42 -8.00 9.29
CA LEU A 281 -10.48 -7.03 8.20
C LEU A 281 -11.00 -5.69 8.70
N GLY A 282 -10.18 -4.65 8.57
CA GLY A 282 -10.53 -3.28 8.94
C GLY A 282 -11.53 -2.63 7.98
N ALA A 283 -11.95 -1.41 8.31
CA ALA A 283 -12.78 -0.60 7.43
C ALA A 283 -11.99 -0.13 6.20
N PHE A 284 -12.62 -0.17 5.03
CA PHE A 284 -12.00 0.26 3.78
C PHE A 284 -12.14 1.77 3.56
N LYS A 285 -11.04 2.42 3.19
CA LYS A 285 -11.00 3.81 2.76
C LYS A 285 -11.42 3.92 1.31
N LYS A 286 -12.20 4.93 1.00
CA LYS A 286 -12.82 5.14 -0.32
C LYS A 286 -11.84 5.51 -1.46
N GLY A 287 -10.57 5.79 -1.16
CA GLY A 287 -9.59 6.30 -2.14
C GLY A 287 -9.37 5.42 -3.37
N ALA A 288 -9.21 4.10 -3.18
CA ALA A 288 -9.04 3.14 -4.28
C ALA A 288 -10.26 3.15 -5.22
N PHE A 289 -11.45 3.10 -4.64
CA PHE A 289 -12.72 3.05 -5.35
C PHE A 289 -13.01 4.36 -6.10
N SER A 290 -12.66 5.50 -5.49
CA SER A 290 -12.75 6.81 -6.16
C SER A 290 -11.87 6.89 -7.40
N VAL A 291 -10.67 6.28 -7.37
CA VAL A 291 -9.80 6.18 -8.55
C VAL A 291 -10.46 5.33 -9.63
N SER A 292 -10.96 4.14 -9.29
CA SER A 292 -11.63 3.23 -10.22
C SER A 292 -12.85 3.88 -10.92
N VAL A 293 -13.76 4.46 -10.12
CA VAL A 293 -14.98 5.12 -10.64
C VAL A 293 -14.63 6.26 -11.60
N LYS A 294 -13.67 7.13 -11.23
CA LYS A 294 -13.27 8.27 -12.07
C LYS A 294 -12.54 7.86 -13.34
N THR A 295 -11.73 6.82 -13.29
CA THR A 295 -10.97 6.34 -14.46
C THR A 295 -11.69 5.24 -15.24
N LYS A 296 -12.86 4.78 -14.75
CA LYS A 296 -13.70 3.72 -15.35
C LYS A 296 -12.98 2.38 -15.56
N VAL A 297 -11.92 2.12 -14.75
CA VAL A 297 -11.21 0.83 -14.76
C VAL A 297 -11.76 -0.12 -13.70
N PRO A 298 -11.63 -1.44 -13.86
CA PRO A 298 -12.12 -2.40 -12.87
C PRO A 298 -11.32 -2.33 -11.56
N VAL A 299 -11.99 -2.69 -10.46
CA VAL A 299 -11.36 -3.08 -9.19
C VAL A 299 -11.18 -4.58 -9.19
N VAL A 300 -9.99 -5.04 -8.84
CA VAL A 300 -9.66 -6.47 -8.70
C VAL A 300 -9.34 -6.75 -7.24
N PRO A 301 -10.28 -7.37 -6.49
CA PRO A 301 -10.01 -7.76 -5.12
C PRO A 301 -9.06 -8.97 -5.07
N ILE A 302 -8.14 -8.96 -4.11
CA ILE A 302 -7.21 -10.06 -3.81
C ILE A 302 -7.27 -10.33 -2.32
N THR A 303 -7.47 -11.60 -1.93
CA THR A 303 -7.42 -12.03 -0.54
C THR A 303 -6.10 -12.73 -0.26
N LEU A 304 -5.39 -12.27 0.77
CA LEU A 304 -4.16 -12.88 1.27
C LEU A 304 -4.47 -13.61 2.58
N LYS A 305 -4.26 -14.94 2.61
CA LYS A 305 -4.49 -15.78 3.79
C LYS A 305 -3.16 -16.34 4.30
N GLY A 306 -2.97 -16.35 5.61
CA GLY A 306 -1.83 -16.98 6.27
C GLY A 306 -0.64 -16.03 6.55
N THR A 307 -0.47 -14.94 5.83
CA THR A 307 0.68 -14.03 5.99
C THR A 307 0.81 -13.47 7.40
N GLY A 308 -0.31 -13.06 8.02
CA GLY A 308 -0.35 -12.54 9.39
C GLY A 308 -0.02 -13.58 10.47
N LYS A 309 -0.31 -14.87 10.24
CA LYS A 309 0.07 -15.97 11.15
C LYS A 309 1.56 -16.29 11.04
N ILE A 310 2.13 -16.18 9.84
CA ILE A 310 3.53 -16.51 9.54
C ILE A 310 4.45 -15.39 10.05
N MET A 311 4.14 -14.13 9.74
CA MET A 311 4.91 -12.96 10.18
C MET A 311 3.94 -11.90 10.73
N PRO A 312 3.59 -11.96 12.02
CA PRO A 312 2.61 -11.05 12.61
C PRO A 312 3.07 -9.58 12.55
N ALA A 313 2.12 -8.67 12.35
CA ALA A 313 2.40 -7.24 12.34
C ALA A 313 2.92 -6.76 13.69
N GLY A 314 4.11 -6.11 13.69
CA GLY A 314 4.83 -5.70 14.90
C GLY A 314 5.80 -6.76 15.44
N MET A 315 5.82 -7.95 14.85
CA MET A 315 6.80 -9.01 15.17
C MET A 315 7.53 -9.49 13.91
N GLU A 316 7.93 -8.55 13.06
CA GLU A 316 8.54 -8.83 11.76
C GLU A 316 9.85 -9.64 11.84
N GLY A 317 10.50 -9.68 13.02
CA GLY A 317 11.69 -10.52 13.25
C GLY A 317 11.40 -12.01 13.41
N ILE A 318 10.13 -12.42 13.39
CA ILE A 318 9.70 -13.82 13.55
C ILE A 318 9.13 -14.32 12.23
N LEU A 319 9.55 -15.52 11.82
CA LEU A 319 8.99 -16.23 10.67
C LEU A 319 8.52 -17.63 11.11
N ASN A 320 7.23 -17.77 11.36
CA ASN A 320 6.61 -19.04 11.69
C ASN A 320 6.49 -19.96 10.46
N PHE A 321 6.27 -21.24 10.69
CA PHE A 321 5.91 -22.18 9.64
C PHE A 321 4.47 -21.92 9.17
N GLY A 322 4.22 -22.17 7.89
CA GLY A 322 2.89 -22.04 7.31
C GLY A 322 2.92 -21.95 5.79
N SER A 323 1.75 -21.91 5.20
CA SER A 323 1.53 -21.65 3.78
C SER A 323 0.73 -20.38 3.61
N ILE A 324 0.93 -19.75 2.45
CA ILE A 324 0.19 -18.56 2.03
C ILE A 324 -0.75 -18.97 0.91
N LYS A 325 -2.01 -18.55 1.00
CA LYS A 325 -2.98 -18.67 -0.10
C LYS A 325 -3.32 -17.27 -0.61
N VAL A 326 -3.25 -17.09 -1.93
CA VAL A 326 -3.60 -15.87 -2.66
C VAL A 326 -4.81 -16.16 -3.51
N VAL A 327 -5.93 -15.53 -3.21
CA VAL A 327 -7.18 -15.70 -3.98
C VAL A 327 -7.44 -14.40 -4.75
N ILE A 328 -7.48 -14.50 -6.07
CA ILE A 328 -7.79 -13.38 -6.97
C ILE A 328 -9.24 -13.49 -7.38
N HIS A 329 -10.04 -12.52 -6.97
CA HIS A 329 -11.46 -12.49 -7.27
C HIS A 329 -11.74 -11.87 -8.64
N LYS A 330 -12.95 -12.09 -9.17
CA LYS A 330 -13.40 -11.54 -10.44
C LYS A 330 -13.33 -10.00 -10.42
N PRO A 331 -12.88 -9.36 -11.51
CA PRO A 331 -12.86 -7.92 -11.63
C PRO A 331 -14.26 -7.33 -11.51
N MET A 332 -14.38 -6.27 -10.71
CA MET A 332 -15.64 -5.58 -10.45
C MET A 332 -15.65 -4.20 -11.12
N LYS A 333 -16.80 -3.78 -11.63
CA LYS A 333 -17.03 -2.42 -12.15
C LYS A 333 -18.30 -1.87 -11.55
N GLY A 334 -18.31 -0.60 -11.21
CA GLY A 334 -19.48 0.10 -10.68
C GLY A 334 -19.31 1.61 -10.82
N ASN A 335 -20.42 2.33 -10.86
CA ASN A 335 -20.44 3.79 -10.89
C ASN A 335 -20.67 4.37 -9.49
N ASP A 336 -21.23 3.57 -8.57
CA ASP A 336 -21.42 3.94 -7.18
C ASP A 336 -20.22 3.53 -6.35
N LEU A 337 -19.60 4.51 -5.73
CA LEU A 337 -18.37 4.34 -4.95
C LEU A 337 -18.63 3.55 -3.66
N ASP A 338 -19.76 3.76 -3.01
CA ASP A 338 -20.07 3.17 -1.71
C ASP A 338 -20.48 1.71 -1.88
N VAL A 339 -21.26 1.42 -2.91
CA VAL A 339 -21.64 0.05 -3.29
C VAL A 339 -20.38 -0.74 -3.65
N LEU A 340 -19.55 -0.22 -4.53
CA LEU A 340 -18.31 -0.89 -4.96
C LEU A 340 -17.34 -1.16 -3.79
N CYS A 341 -17.22 -0.20 -2.87
CA CYS A 341 -16.39 -0.35 -1.67
C CYS A 341 -16.92 -1.44 -0.73
N LYS A 342 -18.23 -1.47 -0.51
CA LYS A 342 -18.89 -2.45 0.36
C LYS A 342 -18.80 -3.86 -0.22
N GLU A 343 -19.13 -4.03 -1.49
CA GLU A 343 -19.07 -5.32 -2.18
C GLU A 343 -17.66 -5.89 -2.20
N ALA A 344 -16.66 -5.07 -2.56
CA ALA A 344 -15.27 -5.51 -2.59
C ALA A 344 -14.74 -5.89 -1.19
N ARG A 345 -15.19 -5.18 -0.13
CA ARG A 345 -14.86 -5.53 1.24
C ARG A 345 -15.50 -6.86 1.65
N ASN A 346 -16.78 -7.05 1.34
CA ASN A 346 -17.51 -8.28 1.66
C ASN A 346 -16.87 -9.50 0.99
N ILE A 347 -16.50 -9.42 -0.30
CA ILE A 347 -15.83 -10.50 -1.02
C ILE A 347 -14.53 -10.92 -0.30
N ILE A 348 -13.71 -9.97 0.13
CA ILE A 348 -12.47 -10.27 0.86
C ILE A 348 -12.77 -10.84 2.25
N GLU A 349 -13.79 -10.31 2.96
CA GLU A 349 -14.19 -10.75 4.29
C GLU A 349 -14.74 -12.18 4.26
N ASP A 350 -15.63 -12.47 3.30
CA ASP A 350 -16.21 -13.82 3.11
C ASP A 350 -15.09 -14.84 2.85
N GLU A 351 -14.16 -14.52 1.94
CA GLU A 351 -13.02 -15.40 1.67
C GLU A 351 -12.11 -15.59 2.90
N LEU A 352 -11.90 -14.57 3.72
CA LEU A 352 -11.10 -14.69 4.94
C LEU A 352 -11.80 -15.58 5.99
N ASN A 353 -13.14 -15.61 6.02
CA ASN A 353 -13.95 -16.38 6.95
C ASN A 353 -14.16 -17.83 6.48
N HIS A 354 -14.09 -18.11 5.18
CA HIS A 354 -14.07 -19.46 4.64
C HIS A 354 -12.72 -20.12 4.91
N GLN A 355 -12.65 -20.99 5.92
CA GLN A 355 -11.47 -21.80 6.26
C GLN A 355 -11.47 -23.12 5.51
#